data_5a849aca8a5ff25f78fefaf45dd678a4
#
_entry.id   5a849aca8a5ff25f78fefaf45dd678a4
#
_cell.length_a   1.000
_cell.length_b   1.000
_cell.length_c   1.000
_cell.angle_alpha   90.00
_cell.angle_beta   90.00
_cell.angle_gamma   90.00
#
_symmetry.space_group_name_H-M   'P 1'
#
loop_
_entity.id
_entity.type
_entity.pdbx_description
1 polymer ?
#
loop_
_entity_poly.entity_id
_entity_poly.type
_entity_poly.pdbx_seq_one_letter_code
_entity_poly.pdbx_strand_id
1 'polypeptide(L)'
;MAVTDKAEVVIIGSGVIGNAAAYYMAKRGASVIVLEGSEIIGNGGSSRNGGGVRQSARDPRELPLVMYAVENLWPGLSDELGMDVEYCKKGNLRLGKGEAHRKILQGLCDRSTAQGLDVRMLDGDEVREINPYLSDEVTCASWCPTDGHANPLRTTLAYYRAARQLGVRFYTRELATGLIMDKGRLRYVKTACGDLFEGDTILVAAGYASRALLHTVGIDIPMNKVLLEAIVTEAEPPMFEQMLGTAPADFYGHQTPHGSFVFGGHTGMEPYFGEYASDGLNPSQAISAPTAARAILNFFPRLQNTKLVRTWAGSMDECADKVPVMDRPAEVPGLSIACGFTGHGFGIAPAAGLLLSELVLDGKASTLSLEEFRYDRFAPV
;
A
#
# COMPACT_ATOMS: atom_id res chain seq x y z
N MET A 1 -4.12 27.78 23.28
CA MET A 1 -4.08 26.38 23.74
C MET A 1 -2.63 26.06 24.08
N ALA A 2 -2.36 25.29 25.12
CA ALA A 2 -1.00 24.83 25.40
C ALA A 2 -0.63 23.72 24.39
N VAL A 3 0.65 23.72 23.97
CA VAL A 3 1.18 22.65 23.11
C VAL A 3 1.37 21.39 23.95
N THR A 4 0.79 20.28 23.52
CA THR A 4 0.84 18.98 24.21
C THR A 4 2.24 18.36 24.10
N ASP A 5 2.80 18.36 22.87
CA ASP A 5 4.17 17.90 22.61
C ASP A 5 4.70 18.52 21.30
N LYS A 6 6.04 18.48 21.12
CA LYS A 6 6.71 19.05 19.94
C LYS A 6 7.83 18.16 19.42
N ALA A 7 8.05 18.20 18.10
CA ALA A 7 9.15 17.54 17.41
C ALA A 7 9.57 18.31 16.16
N GLU A 8 10.69 17.94 15.54
CA GLU A 8 11.05 18.46 14.21
C GLU A 8 10.02 18.05 13.17
N VAL A 9 9.53 16.80 13.25
CA VAL A 9 8.54 16.26 12.33
C VAL A 9 7.35 15.68 13.08
N VAL A 10 6.13 16.11 12.71
CA VAL A 10 4.88 15.50 13.13
C VAL A 10 4.28 14.76 11.93
N ILE A 11 4.08 13.46 12.04
CA ILE A 11 3.48 12.61 11.01
C ILE A 11 2.05 12.29 11.41
N ILE A 12 1.11 12.46 10.50
CA ILE A 12 -0.31 12.12 10.70
C ILE A 12 -0.60 10.82 9.96
N GLY A 13 -0.88 9.77 10.72
CA GLY A 13 -1.18 8.43 10.24
C GLY A 13 -0.03 7.44 10.51
N SER A 14 -0.35 6.38 11.27
CA SER A 14 0.56 5.28 11.59
C SER A 14 0.30 4.05 10.71
N GLY A 15 0.05 4.27 9.41
CA GLY A 15 0.08 3.24 8.38
C GLY A 15 1.52 2.87 8.01
N VAL A 16 1.68 1.92 7.08
CA VAL A 16 3.01 1.47 6.66
C VAL A 16 3.86 2.61 6.09
N ILE A 17 3.27 3.56 5.37
CA ILE A 17 3.96 4.73 4.81
C ILE A 17 4.44 5.66 5.93
N GLY A 18 3.54 6.05 6.85
CA GLY A 18 3.90 6.93 7.96
C GLY A 18 4.93 6.32 8.90
N ASN A 19 4.81 5.00 9.18
CA ASN A 19 5.78 4.29 10.02
C ASN A 19 7.14 4.12 9.33
N ALA A 20 7.18 3.84 8.03
CA ALA A 20 8.43 3.78 7.27
C ALA A 20 9.11 5.16 7.22
N ALA A 21 8.37 6.23 6.95
CA ALA A 21 8.88 7.59 6.98
C ALA A 21 9.44 7.96 8.36
N ALA A 22 8.70 7.65 9.43
CA ALA A 22 9.12 7.88 10.81
C ALA A 22 10.43 7.14 11.14
N TYR A 23 10.54 5.88 10.71
CA TYR A 23 11.75 5.07 10.89
C TYR A 23 12.95 5.70 10.20
N TYR A 24 12.85 6.01 8.90
CA TYR A 24 13.98 6.57 8.14
C TYR A 24 14.38 7.97 8.63
N MET A 25 13.42 8.81 9.03
CA MET A 25 13.72 10.13 9.63
C MET A 25 14.44 9.98 10.98
N ALA A 26 13.95 9.12 11.87
CA ALA A 26 14.55 8.87 13.16
C ALA A 26 15.93 8.21 13.03
N LYS A 27 16.13 7.30 12.06
CA LYS A 27 17.44 6.71 11.74
C LYS A 27 18.48 7.77 11.33
N ARG A 28 18.03 8.89 10.81
CA ARG A 28 18.84 10.07 10.48
C ARG A 28 18.97 11.07 11.63
N GLY A 29 18.42 10.78 12.80
CA GLY A 29 18.55 11.58 14.03
C GLY A 29 17.47 12.64 14.23
N ALA A 30 16.45 12.71 13.37
CA ALA A 30 15.35 13.66 13.54
C ALA A 30 14.44 13.25 14.71
N SER A 31 13.95 14.23 15.47
CA SER A 31 12.90 14.01 16.45
C SER A 31 11.54 13.90 15.75
N VAL A 32 10.81 12.81 16.00
CA VAL A 32 9.55 12.51 15.29
C VAL A 32 8.43 12.18 16.26
N ILE A 33 7.24 12.74 15.98
CA ILE A 33 5.97 12.35 16.58
C ILE A 33 5.09 11.74 15.48
N VAL A 34 4.40 10.65 15.79
CA VAL A 34 3.38 10.06 14.91
C VAL A 34 2.02 10.08 15.62
N LEU A 35 1.02 10.66 14.97
CA LEU A 35 -0.36 10.72 15.43
C LEU A 35 -1.21 9.68 14.69
N GLU A 36 -1.92 8.83 15.44
CA GLU A 36 -2.84 7.82 14.91
C GLU A 36 -4.24 8.03 15.50
N GLY A 37 -5.23 8.16 14.61
CA GLY A 37 -6.62 8.41 15.04
C GLY A 37 -7.29 7.22 15.70
N SER A 38 -6.86 6.00 15.37
CA SER A 38 -7.36 4.77 16.00
C SER A 38 -6.55 4.39 17.24
N GLU A 39 -7.03 3.41 18.00
CA GLU A 39 -6.23 2.84 19.10
C GLU A 39 -5.19 1.82 18.63
N ILE A 40 -5.26 1.37 17.38
CA ILE A 40 -4.41 0.32 16.83
C ILE A 40 -3.57 0.89 15.69
N ILE A 41 -2.26 0.69 15.78
CA ILE A 41 -1.30 1.05 14.75
C ILE A 41 -1.60 0.29 13.45
N GLY A 42 -1.57 0.99 12.32
CA GLY A 42 -1.79 0.38 11.00
C GLY A 42 -3.23 -0.03 10.72
N ASN A 43 -4.21 0.49 11.44
CA ASN A 43 -5.63 0.07 11.32
C ASN A 43 -6.32 0.46 10.00
N GLY A 44 -5.66 1.20 9.12
CA GLY A 44 -6.15 1.54 7.77
C GLY A 44 -5.87 0.47 6.73
N GLY A 45 -5.62 0.89 5.48
CA GLY A 45 -5.30 0.00 4.35
C GLY A 45 -4.07 -0.90 4.58
N SER A 46 -3.15 -0.49 5.45
CA SER A 46 -1.90 -1.22 5.73
C SER A 46 -2.11 -2.60 6.34
N SER A 47 -3.16 -2.81 7.14
CA SER A 47 -3.48 -4.11 7.75
C SER A 47 -4.51 -4.91 6.96
N ARG A 48 -4.98 -4.39 5.83
CA ARG A 48 -6.14 -4.94 5.12
C ARG A 48 -5.85 -5.35 3.68
N ASN A 49 -4.60 -5.25 3.26
CA ASN A 49 -4.15 -5.66 1.92
C ASN A 49 -3.64 -7.11 1.90
N GLY A 50 -3.50 -7.67 0.71
CA GLY A 50 -3.05 -9.04 0.49
C GLY A 50 -1.53 -9.20 0.40
N GLY A 51 -0.73 -8.23 0.82
CA GLY A 51 0.72 -8.36 0.97
C GLY A 51 1.54 -8.37 -0.32
N GLY A 52 0.99 -7.96 -1.45
CA GLY A 52 1.71 -7.97 -2.72
C GLY A 52 2.88 -6.98 -2.76
N VAL A 53 4.09 -7.50 -2.99
CA VAL A 53 5.30 -6.74 -3.33
C VAL A 53 5.53 -6.92 -4.82
N ARG A 54 4.84 -6.12 -5.61
CA ARG A 54 4.64 -6.32 -7.04
C ARG A 54 5.19 -5.16 -7.84
N GLN A 55 6.02 -5.45 -8.85
CA GLN A 55 6.54 -4.52 -9.87
C GLN A 55 5.67 -4.58 -11.14
N SER A 56 5.28 -5.80 -11.52
CA SER A 56 4.48 -6.02 -12.72
C SER A 56 3.12 -5.31 -12.67
N ALA A 57 2.69 -4.81 -13.83
CA ALA A 57 1.42 -4.10 -14.01
C ALA A 57 1.29 -2.81 -13.17
N ARG A 58 2.39 -2.10 -12.95
CA ARG A 58 2.43 -0.76 -12.36
C ARG A 58 2.32 0.32 -13.45
N ASP A 59 1.90 1.52 -13.05
CA ASP A 59 2.08 2.71 -13.88
C ASP A 59 3.58 2.94 -14.12
N PRO A 60 4.01 3.31 -15.34
CA PRO A 60 5.43 3.58 -15.64
C PRO A 60 6.07 4.61 -14.71
N ARG A 61 5.32 5.59 -14.22
CA ARG A 61 5.81 6.60 -13.27
C ARG A 61 6.15 5.99 -11.90
N GLU A 62 5.36 5.01 -11.47
CA GLU A 62 5.49 4.35 -10.15
C GLU A 62 6.51 3.21 -10.17
N LEU A 63 6.74 2.59 -11.34
CA LEU A 63 7.55 1.40 -11.48
C LEU A 63 8.99 1.56 -10.94
N PRO A 64 9.71 2.67 -11.16
CA PRO A 64 11.06 2.87 -10.61
C PRO A 64 11.10 2.78 -9.07
N LEU A 65 10.05 3.24 -8.37
CA LEU A 65 9.99 3.17 -6.90
C LEU A 65 9.97 1.74 -6.41
N VAL A 66 9.12 0.90 -7.00
CA VAL A 66 8.99 -0.49 -6.56
C VAL A 66 10.18 -1.33 -7.02
N MET A 67 10.76 -1.07 -8.20
CA MET A 67 11.98 -1.72 -8.65
C MET A 67 13.13 -1.47 -7.67
N TYR A 68 13.33 -0.20 -7.29
CA TYR A 68 14.33 0.17 -6.30
C TYR A 68 14.08 -0.53 -4.93
N ALA A 69 12.81 -0.55 -4.48
CA ALA A 69 12.45 -1.21 -3.23
C ALA A 69 12.74 -2.71 -3.25
N VAL A 70 12.38 -3.40 -4.34
CA VAL A 70 12.57 -4.85 -4.50
C VAL A 70 14.04 -5.24 -4.64
N GLU A 71 14.84 -4.39 -5.25
CA GLU A 71 16.27 -4.62 -5.44
C GLU A 71 17.08 -4.31 -4.19
N ASN A 72 16.82 -3.17 -3.54
CA ASN A 72 17.73 -2.60 -2.55
C ASN A 72 17.21 -2.66 -1.11
N LEU A 73 15.89 -2.74 -0.89
CA LEU A 73 15.33 -2.55 0.45
C LEU A 73 14.62 -3.81 0.98
N TRP A 74 13.73 -4.40 0.22
CA TRP A 74 12.98 -5.59 0.68
C TRP A 74 13.86 -6.77 1.09
N PRO A 75 14.94 -7.13 0.36
CA PRO A 75 15.75 -8.31 0.71
C PRO A 75 16.40 -8.25 2.11
N GLY A 76 16.82 -7.06 2.55
CA GLY A 76 17.43 -6.85 3.86
C GLY A 76 16.49 -6.36 4.94
N LEU A 77 15.20 -6.19 4.65
CA LEU A 77 14.29 -5.45 5.52
C LEU A 77 14.03 -6.13 6.87
N SER A 78 13.94 -7.46 6.89
CA SER A 78 13.76 -8.22 8.13
C SER A 78 14.90 -8.00 9.12
N ASP A 79 16.13 -8.06 8.62
CA ASP A 79 17.35 -7.84 9.43
C ASP A 79 17.45 -6.39 9.87
N GLU A 80 17.20 -5.44 8.96
CA GLU A 80 17.24 -4.01 9.25
C GLU A 80 16.25 -3.60 10.34
N LEU A 81 15.03 -4.14 10.32
CA LEU A 81 13.99 -3.81 11.29
C LEU A 81 13.99 -4.73 12.53
N GLY A 82 14.83 -5.78 12.55
CA GLY A 82 14.91 -6.75 13.64
C GLY A 82 13.62 -7.56 13.84
N MET A 83 12.87 -7.76 12.76
CA MET A 83 11.63 -8.54 12.76
C MET A 83 11.38 -9.13 11.38
N ASP A 84 11.16 -10.45 11.31
CA ASP A 84 10.82 -11.12 10.07
C ASP A 84 9.50 -10.59 9.50
N VAL A 85 9.56 -10.01 8.31
CA VAL A 85 8.41 -9.47 7.56
C VAL A 85 7.79 -10.50 6.61
N GLU A 86 8.30 -11.74 6.62
CA GLU A 86 7.87 -12.85 5.74
C GLU A 86 7.95 -12.46 4.24
N TYR A 87 9.02 -11.78 3.85
CA TYR A 87 9.23 -11.41 2.45
C TYR A 87 9.61 -12.63 1.61
N CYS A 88 8.82 -12.91 0.58
CA CYS A 88 8.99 -14.02 -0.35
C CYS A 88 9.09 -13.49 -1.79
N LYS A 89 10.28 -13.55 -2.40
CA LYS A 89 10.54 -13.13 -3.78
C LYS A 89 10.57 -14.37 -4.68
N LYS A 90 9.38 -14.89 -5.02
CA LYS A 90 9.22 -16.13 -5.81
C LYS A 90 8.38 -15.94 -7.08
N GLY A 91 8.23 -14.69 -7.49
CA GLY A 91 7.55 -14.32 -8.71
C GLY A 91 6.04 -14.12 -8.56
N ASN A 92 5.44 -13.65 -9.65
CA ASN A 92 4.01 -13.44 -9.80
C ASN A 92 3.53 -13.94 -11.15
N LEU A 93 2.53 -14.81 -11.13
CA LEU A 93 1.79 -15.25 -12.30
C LEU A 93 0.48 -14.47 -12.39
N ARG A 94 0.30 -13.68 -13.44
CA ARG A 94 -0.98 -13.08 -13.75
C ARG A 94 -1.66 -13.89 -14.85
N LEU A 95 -2.69 -14.65 -14.47
CA LEU A 95 -3.30 -15.73 -15.22
C LEU A 95 -4.30 -15.22 -16.26
N GLY A 96 -4.41 -15.91 -17.38
CA GLY A 96 -5.36 -15.62 -18.43
C GLY A 96 -5.96 -16.87 -19.07
N LYS A 97 -7.16 -16.70 -19.64
CA LYS A 97 -7.90 -17.71 -20.40
C LYS A 97 -8.27 -17.12 -21.76
N GLY A 98 -7.80 -17.74 -22.83
CA GLY A 98 -8.12 -17.35 -24.20
C GLY A 98 -7.49 -16.03 -24.65
N GLU A 99 -7.81 -15.66 -25.90
CA GLU A 99 -7.14 -14.58 -26.62
C GLU A 99 -7.37 -13.18 -26.03
N ALA A 100 -8.57 -12.91 -25.50
CA ALA A 100 -8.87 -11.60 -24.89
C ALA A 100 -7.96 -11.32 -23.68
N HIS A 101 -7.78 -12.31 -22.79
CA HIS A 101 -6.87 -12.19 -21.64
C HIS A 101 -5.41 -12.13 -22.09
N ARG A 102 -5.01 -12.93 -23.11
CA ARG A 102 -3.66 -12.87 -23.69
C ARG A 102 -3.31 -11.45 -24.16
N LYS A 103 -4.21 -10.79 -24.86
CA LYS A 103 -4.02 -9.41 -25.33
C LYS A 103 -3.84 -8.42 -24.17
N ILE A 104 -4.61 -8.54 -23.10
CA ILE A 104 -4.46 -7.71 -21.90
C ILE A 104 -3.07 -7.92 -21.28
N LEU A 105 -2.69 -9.18 -21.08
CA LEU A 105 -1.41 -9.53 -20.45
C LEU A 105 -0.22 -9.13 -21.31
N GLN A 106 -0.30 -9.28 -22.64
CA GLN A 106 0.74 -8.82 -23.56
C GLN A 106 0.96 -7.31 -23.42
N GLY A 107 -0.11 -6.52 -23.42
CA GLY A 107 0.01 -5.08 -23.24
C GLY A 107 0.58 -4.67 -21.87
N LEU A 108 0.38 -5.47 -20.82
CA LEU A 108 1.02 -5.26 -19.51
C LEU A 108 2.53 -5.60 -19.58
N CYS A 109 2.89 -6.70 -20.22
CA CYS A 109 4.29 -7.09 -20.41
C CYS A 109 5.04 -6.02 -21.22
N ASP A 110 4.50 -5.60 -22.36
CA ASP A 110 5.14 -4.63 -23.24
C ASP A 110 5.46 -3.31 -22.52
N ARG A 111 4.49 -2.78 -21.74
CA ARG A 111 4.71 -1.55 -20.97
C ARG A 111 5.76 -1.72 -19.87
N SER A 112 5.76 -2.86 -19.19
CA SER A 112 6.71 -3.12 -18.10
C SER A 112 8.12 -3.37 -18.64
N THR A 113 8.25 -4.13 -19.73
CA THR A 113 9.53 -4.39 -20.40
C THR A 113 10.15 -3.11 -20.96
N ALA A 114 9.32 -2.19 -21.48
CA ALA A 114 9.79 -0.88 -21.96
C ALA A 114 10.44 -0.04 -20.84
N GLN A 115 10.16 -0.34 -19.59
CA GLN A 115 10.75 0.28 -18.39
C GLN A 115 11.92 -0.55 -17.79
N GLY A 116 12.34 -1.61 -18.48
CA GLY A 116 13.46 -2.47 -18.05
C GLY A 116 13.09 -3.56 -17.04
N LEU A 117 11.79 -3.80 -16.77
CA LEU A 117 11.38 -4.89 -15.91
C LEU A 117 11.45 -6.23 -16.64
N ASP A 118 12.06 -7.24 -16.00
CA ASP A 118 12.03 -8.62 -16.47
C ASP A 118 10.63 -9.22 -16.28
N VAL A 119 9.84 -9.16 -17.36
CA VAL A 119 8.50 -9.74 -17.40
C VAL A 119 8.24 -10.31 -18.80
N ARG A 120 7.66 -11.50 -18.85
CA ARG A 120 7.39 -12.20 -20.11
C ARG A 120 6.04 -12.89 -20.12
N MET A 121 5.53 -13.12 -21.32
CA MET A 121 4.39 -13.98 -21.54
C MET A 121 4.79 -15.45 -21.45
N LEU A 122 3.89 -16.24 -20.87
CA LEU A 122 3.94 -17.69 -20.83
C LEU A 122 2.74 -18.27 -21.56
N ASP A 123 2.92 -19.42 -22.17
CA ASP A 123 1.80 -20.29 -22.61
C ASP A 123 1.30 -21.17 -21.46
N GLY A 124 0.24 -21.95 -21.73
CA GLY A 124 -0.39 -22.79 -20.70
C GLY A 124 0.53 -23.90 -20.19
N ASP A 125 1.43 -24.43 -21.00
CA ASP A 125 2.35 -25.50 -20.58
C ASP A 125 3.43 -24.94 -19.66
N GLU A 126 4.05 -23.81 -20.05
CA GLU A 126 5.00 -23.08 -19.21
C GLU A 126 4.39 -22.65 -17.85
N VAL A 127 3.11 -22.25 -17.83
CA VAL A 127 2.39 -21.92 -16.59
C VAL A 127 2.27 -23.13 -15.68
N ARG A 128 1.95 -24.31 -16.23
CA ARG A 128 1.82 -25.56 -15.47
C ARG A 128 3.16 -26.08 -14.94
N GLU A 129 4.26 -25.82 -15.63
CA GLU A 129 5.61 -26.10 -15.12
C GLU A 129 5.92 -25.31 -13.85
N ILE A 130 5.47 -24.05 -13.78
CA ILE A 130 5.68 -23.19 -12.61
C ILE A 130 4.67 -23.50 -11.49
N ASN A 131 3.40 -23.72 -11.87
CA ASN A 131 2.32 -23.98 -10.90
C ASN A 131 1.34 -25.05 -11.43
N PRO A 132 1.58 -26.31 -11.09
CA PRO A 132 0.77 -27.45 -11.59
C PRO A 132 -0.61 -27.57 -10.93
N TYR A 133 -0.96 -26.72 -9.98
CA TYR A 133 -2.24 -26.76 -9.27
C TYR A 133 -3.34 -25.92 -9.94
N LEU A 134 -2.97 -25.12 -10.94
CA LEU A 134 -3.91 -24.25 -11.66
C LEU A 134 -4.83 -25.04 -12.59
N SER A 135 -5.94 -24.42 -12.97
CA SER A 135 -6.89 -24.99 -13.93
C SER A 135 -6.25 -25.21 -15.31
N ASP A 136 -6.58 -26.31 -15.96
CA ASP A 136 -6.18 -26.60 -17.36
C ASP A 136 -6.73 -25.56 -18.36
N GLU A 137 -7.76 -24.81 -17.97
CA GLU A 137 -8.30 -23.71 -18.78
C GLU A 137 -7.40 -22.47 -18.79
N VAL A 138 -6.37 -22.41 -17.95
CA VAL A 138 -5.37 -21.34 -18.00
C VAL A 138 -4.47 -21.56 -19.22
N THR A 139 -4.61 -20.69 -20.21
CA THR A 139 -3.93 -20.82 -21.52
C THR A 139 -2.76 -19.87 -21.68
N CYS A 140 -2.61 -18.92 -20.75
CA CYS A 140 -1.50 -17.96 -20.78
C CYS A 140 -1.34 -17.29 -19.40
N ALA A 141 -0.16 -16.73 -19.16
CA ALA A 141 0.09 -15.83 -18.04
C ALA A 141 1.15 -14.78 -18.42
N SER A 142 1.19 -13.64 -17.69
CA SER A 142 2.41 -12.88 -17.58
C SER A 142 3.19 -13.34 -16.35
N TRP A 143 4.51 -13.47 -16.50
CA TRP A 143 5.42 -13.91 -15.46
C TRP A 143 6.46 -12.83 -15.15
N CYS A 144 6.51 -12.42 -13.89
CA CYS A 144 7.56 -11.55 -13.36
C CYS A 144 8.30 -12.30 -12.24
N PRO A 145 9.52 -12.78 -12.45
CA PRO A 145 10.25 -13.61 -11.48
C PRO A 145 10.69 -12.84 -10.25
N THR A 146 10.78 -11.52 -10.35
CA THR A 146 11.25 -10.65 -9.26
C THR A 146 10.13 -10.08 -8.39
N ASP A 147 8.88 -10.31 -8.74
CA ASP A 147 7.73 -10.01 -7.89
C ASP A 147 7.67 -10.95 -6.67
N GLY A 148 6.88 -10.59 -5.68
CA GLY A 148 6.70 -11.38 -4.48
C GLY A 148 5.61 -10.87 -3.57
N HIS A 149 5.67 -11.29 -2.32
CA HIS A 149 4.76 -10.86 -1.27
C HIS A 149 5.47 -10.76 0.08
N ALA A 150 4.84 -10.09 1.03
CA ALA A 150 5.28 -10.03 2.42
C ALA A 150 4.06 -9.94 3.34
N ASN A 151 4.24 -10.09 4.64
CA ASN A 151 3.15 -9.98 5.60
C ASN A 151 2.90 -8.50 5.96
N PRO A 152 1.73 -7.92 5.60
CA PRO A 152 1.46 -6.51 5.80
C PRO A 152 1.43 -6.09 7.27
N LEU A 153 0.86 -6.94 8.12
CA LEU A 153 0.77 -6.67 9.56
C LEU A 153 2.16 -6.67 10.19
N ARG A 154 2.97 -7.69 9.89
CA ARG A 154 4.34 -7.79 10.41
C ARG A 154 5.21 -6.65 9.91
N THR A 155 5.14 -6.31 8.62
CA THR A 155 5.91 -5.19 8.05
C THR A 155 5.55 -3.86 8.71
N THR A 156 4.25 -3.55 8.86
CA THR A 156 3.80 -2.32 9.50
C THR A 156 4.25 -2.26 10.97
N LEU A 157 4.13 -3.38 11.68
CA LEU A 157 4.57 -3.49 13.09
C LEU A 157 6.10 -3.42 13.21
N ALA A 158 6.86 -3.99 12.28
CA ALA A 158 8.31 -3.95 12.27
C ALA A 158 8.82 -2.51 12.17
N TYR A 159 8.32 -1.72 11.21
CA TYR A 159 8.64 -0.30 11.12
C TYR A 159 8.26 0.47 12.39
N TYR A 160 7.06 0.26 12.92
CA TYR A 160 6.63 0.88 14.17
C TYR A 160 7.60 0.58 15.33
N ARG A 161 7.96 -0.69 15.52
CA ARG A 161 8.86 -1.10 16.61
C ARG A 161 10.26 -0.51 16.43
N ALA A 162 10.81 -0.60 15.24
CA ALA A 162 12.13 -0.04 14.93
C ALA A 162 12.15 1.48 15.11
N ALA A 163 11.12 2.20 14.65
CA ALA A 163 10.98 3.64 14.87
C ALA A 163 10.91 4.01 16.37
N ARG A 164 10.14 3.25 17.16
CA ARG A 164 10.08 3.44 18.61
C ARG A 164 11.43 3.24 19.29
N GLN A 165 12.19 2.23 18.88
CA GLN A 165 13.53 1.99 19.41
C GLN A 165 14.49 3.14 19.13
N LEU A 166 14.27 3.89 18.04
CA LEU A 166 14.99 5.11 17.69
C LEU A 166 14.43 6.38 18.35
N GLY A 167 13.46 6.25 19.27
CA GLY A 167 12.92 7.38 20.04
C GLY A 167 11.73 8.08 19.44
N VAL A 168 11.11 7.55 18.37
CA VAL A 168 9.85 8.09 17.83
C VAL A 168 8.72 7.94 18.86
N ARG A 169 7.99 9.02 19.09
CA ARG A 169 6.84 9.05 19.98
C ARG A 169 5.55 8.83 19.19
N PHE A 170 4.76 7.85 19.58
CA PHE A 170 3.48 7.51 18.96
C PHE A 170 2.35 7.83 19.90
N TYR A 171 1.36 8.56 19.39
CA TYR A 171 0.12 8.91 20.08
C TYR A 171 -1.04 8.27 19.33
N THR A 172 -1.69 7.29 19.95
CA THR A 172 -2.91 6.65 19.43
C THR A 172 -4.14 7.35 20.01
N ARG A 173 -5.30 7.19 19.34
CA ARG A 173 -6.54 7.90 19.63
C ARG A 173 -6.45 9.43 19.43
N GLU A 174 -5.43 9.88 18.72
CA GLU A 174 -5.18 11.27 18.36
C GLU A 174 -5.60 11.54 16.91
N LEU A 175 -6.92 11.56 16.67
CA LEU A 175 -7.46 11.88 15.35
C LEU A 175 -7.18 13.35 15.01
N ALA A 176 -6.31 13.58 14.03
CA ALA A 176 -6.04 14.93 13.52
C ALA A 176 -7.30 15.50 12.86
N THR A 177 -7.72 16.69 13.27
CA THR A 177 -8.93 17.38 12.80
C THR A 177 -8.64 18.71 12.11
N GLY A 178 -7.42 19.24 12.24
CA GLY A 178 -7.06 20.51 11.62
C GLY A 178 -5.57 20.74 11.59
N LEU A 179 -5.15 21.44 10.54
CA LEU A 179 -3.81 21.94 10.31
C LEU A 179 -3.80 23.45 10.57
N ILE A 180 -2.92 23.94 11.44
CA ILE A 180 -2.93 25.33 11.89
C ILE A 180 -1.65 26.04 11.45
N MET A 181 -1.84 27.12 10.71
CA MET A 181 -0.76 28.01 10.28
C MET A 181 -0.38 28.99 11.40
N ASP A 182 0.93 29.24 11.55
CA ASP A 182 1.46 30.33 12.35
C ASP A 182 2.47 31.11 11.52
N LYS A 183 2.28 32.43 11.44
CA LYS A 183 3.16 33.35 10.69
C LYS A 183 3.48 32.90 9.27
N GLY A 184 2.47 32.41 8.55
CA GLY A 184 2.59 31.97 7.16
C GLY A 184 3.23 30.57 6.98
N ARG A 185 3.40 29.80 8.04
CA ARG A 185 3.95 28.46 8.02
C ARG A 185 3.06 27.48 8.77
N LEU A 186 2.89 26.27 8.26
CA LEU A 186 2.20 25.21 8.97
C LEU A 186 3.05 24.75 10.16
N ARG A 187 2.46 24.82 11.37
CA ARG A 187 3.19 24.58 12.63
C ARG A 187 2.50 23.58 13.54
N TYR A 188 1.16 23.52 13.52
CA TYR A 188 0.44 22.74 14.52
C TYR A 188 -0.58 21.79 13.88
N VAL A 189 -0.73 20.64 14.52
CA VAL A 189 -1.81 19.68 14.29
C VAL A 189 -2.74 19.71 15.50
N LYS A 190 -4.02 19.98 15.25
CA LYS A 190 -5.09 19.88 16.26
C LYS A 190 -5.75 18.53 16.15
N THR A 191 -6.02 17.88 17.29
CA THR A 191 -6.71 16.59 17.35
C THR A 191 -8.13 16.72 17.89
N ALA A 192 -8.92 15.66 17.73
CA ALA A 192 -10.28 15.58 18.24
C ALA A 192 -10.34 15.60 19.77
N CYS A 193 -9.30 15.13 20.46
CA CYS A 193 -9.16 15.22 21.92
C CYS A 193 -8.90 16.63 22.42
N GLY A 194 -8.62 17.57 21.52
CA GLY A 194 -8.29 18.96 21.86
C GLY A 194 -6.80 19.21 22.03
N ASP A 195 -5.97 18.20 21.86
CA ASP A 195 -4.52 18.29 21.92
C ASP A 195 -3.94 19.05 20.73
N LEU A 196 -2.79 19.67 20.96
CA LEU A 196 -2.07 20.46 19.99
C LEU A 196 -0.60 20.00 19.90
N PHE A 197 -0.21 19.50 18.74
CA PHE A 197 1.16 19.04 18.47
C PHE A 197 1.89 20.04 17.56
N GLU A 198 3.12 20.38 17.92
CA GLU A 198 3.94 21.32 17.17
C GLU A 198 5.04 20.61 16.36
N GLY A 199 5.20 20.98 15.09
CA GLY A 199 6.24 20.47 14.19
C GLY A 199 6.88 21.56 13.35
N ASP A 200 8.18 21.41 13.03
CA ASP A 200 8.82 22.22 12.01
C ASP A 200 8.35 21.81 10.61
N THR A 201 8.06 20.53 10.45
CA THR A 201 7.37 19.97 9.27
C THR A 201 6.27 19.02 9.72
N ILE A 202 5.12 19.07 9.04
CA ILE A 202 4.00 18.18 9.24
C ILE A 202 3.84 17.32 7.99
N LEU A 203 3.99 16.01 8.13
CA LEU A 203 3.77 15.04 7.06
C LEU A 203 2.36 14.45 7.19
N VAL A 204 1.52 14.68 6.20
CA VAL A 204 0.18 14.09 6.11
C VAL A 204 0.25 12.77 5.37
N ALA A 205 0.12 11.64 6.10
CA ALA A 205 0.18 10.25 5.60
C ALA A 205 -1.03 9.43 6.10
N ALA A 206 -2.21 10.07 6.15
CA ALA A 206 -3.43 9.52 6.75
C ALA A 206 -4.31 8.70 5.77
N GLY A 207 -3.72 8.19 4.67
CA GLY A 207 -4.47 7.47 3.64
C GLY A 207 -5.62 8.32 3.09
N TYR A 208 -6.80 7.73 2.92
CA TYR A 208 -7.97 8.46 2.40
C TYR A 208 -8.35 9.71 3.23
N ALA A 209 -8.14 9.68 4.54
CA ALA A 209 -8.43 10.82 5.41
C ALA A 209 -7.53 12.05 5.13
N SER A 210 -6.44 11.88 4.42
CA SER A 210 -5.55 12.97 4.02
C SER A 210 -6.27 14.07 3.26
N ARG A 211 -7.19 13.72 2.34
CA ARG A 211 -7.92 14.69 1.53
C ARG A 211 -8.67 15.71 2.38
N ALA A 212 -9.47 15.24 3.33
CA ALA A 212 -10.26 16.13 4.20
C ALA A 212 -9.37 17.03 5.06
N LEU A 213 -8.23 16.50 5.52
CA LEU A 213 -7.29 17.28 6.32
C LEU A 213 -6.57 18.33 5.48
N LEU A 214 -6.13 18.00 4.27
CA LEU A 214 -5.46 18.90 3.33
C LEU A 214 -6.38 20.05 2.85
N HIS A 215 -7.68 19.80 2.74
CA HIS A 215 -8.66 20.85 2.45
C HIS A 215 -8.65 21.99 3.50
N THR A 216 -8.27 21.71 4.74
CA THR A 216 -8.19 22.75 5.80
C THR A 216 -7.09 23.80 5.53
N VAL A 217 -6.17 23.51 4.63
CA VAL A 217 -5.09 24.42 4.17
C VAL A 217 -5.17 24.72 2.68
N GLY A 218 -6.31 24.47 2.05
CA GLY A 218 -6.59 24.83 0.66
C GLY A 218 -6.02 23.91 -0.41
N ILE A 219 -5.55 22.71 -0.03
CA ILE A 219 -5.07 21.69 -0.99
C ILE A 219 -6.14 20.64 -1.22
N ASP A 220 -6.50 20.40 -2.47
CA ASP A 220 -7.36 19.29 -2.88
C ASP A 220 -6.58 18.28 -3.72
N ILE A 221 -6.63 17.01 -3.32
CA ILE A 221 -6.11 15.89 -4.07
C ILE A 221 -7.31 15.02 -4.45
N PRO A 222 -7.61 14.86 -5.74
CA PRO A 222 -8.77 14.09 -6.18
C PRO A 222 -8.57 12.61 -5.90
N MET A 223 -9.15 12.14 -4.79
CA MET A 223 -9.11 10.74 -4.37
C MET A 223 -10.52 10.21 -4.14
N ASN A 224 -10.77 8.99 -4.57
CA ASN A 224 -11.98 8.22 -4.28
C ASN A 224 -11.69 7.19 -3.18
N LYS A 225 -12.71 6.92 -2.37
CA LYS A 225 -12.67 5.81 -1.41
C LYS A 225 -13.20 4.57 -2.11
N VAL A 226 -12.36 3.55 -2.28
CA VAL A 226 -12.74 2.28 -2.87
C VAL A 226 -12.61 1.19 -1.82
N LEU A 227 -13.68 0.38 -1.67
CA LEU A 227 -13.66 -0.77 -0.79
C LEU A 227 -13.08 -1.97 -1.54
N LEU A 228 -12.09 -2.61 -0.95
CA LEU A 228 -11.57 -3.90 -1.41
C LEU A 228 -11.75 -4.94 -0.32
N GLU A 229 -12.13 -6.13 -0.71
CA GLU A 229 -12.33 -7.23 0.22
C GLU A 229 -11.25 -8.30 0.06
N ALA A 230 -10.99 -8.98 1.16
CA ALA A 230 -10.06 -10.09 1.21
C ALA A 230 -10.66 -11.26 2.00
N ILE A 231 -10.20 -12.45 1.67
CA ILE A 231 -10.56 -13.70 2.32
C ILE A 231 -9.29 -14.46 2.72
N VAL A 232 -9.40 -15.25 3.78
CA VAL A 232 -8.35 -16.19 4.18
C VAL A 232 -8.96 -17.56 4.42
N THR A 233 -8.24 -18.59 3.98
CA THR A 233 -8.65 -19.99 4.12
C THR A 233 -8.07 -20.63 5.39
N GLU A 234 -8.54 -21.83 5.73
CA GLU A 234 -7.80 -22.73 6.60
C GLU A 234 -6.43 -23.07 5.98
N ALA A 235 -5.53 -23.62 6.78
CA ALA A 235 -4.20 -24.01 6.30
C ALA A 235 -4.31 -25.27 5.41
N GLU A 236 -3.67 -25.20 4.26
CA GLU A 236 -3.49 -26.29 3.33
C GLU A 236 -2.01 -26.71 3.29
N PRO A 237 -1.69 -27.93 2.85
CA PRO A 237 -0.31 -28.30 2.59
C PRO A 237 0.37 -27.30 1.63
N PRO A 238 1.70 -27.14 1.71
CA PRO A 238 2.41 -26.28 0.77
C PRO A 238 2.17 -26.70 -0.69
N MET A 239 1.73 -25.75 -1.51
CA MET A 239 1.46 -25.97 -2.93
C MET A 239 2.36 -25.16 -3.83
N PHE A 240 2.48 -23.86 -3.58
CA PHE A 240 3.33 -22.95 -4.35
C PHE A 240 3.70 -21.71 -3.54
N GLU A 241 4.74 -21.00 -3.98
CA GLU A 241 5.25 -19.79 -3.31
C GLU A 241 4.98 -18.50 -4.11
N GLN A 242 4.56 -18.62 -5.39
CA GLN A 242 4.33 -17.48 -6.26
C GLN A 242 3.09 -16.71 -5.84
N MET A 243 3.11 -15.41 -6.08
CA MET A 243 1.92 -14.61 -6.07
C MET A 243 1.08 -14.88 -7.33
N LEU A 244 -0.23 -14.89 -7.20
CA LEU A 244 -1.17 -15.03 -8.30
C LEU A 244 -1.95 -13.73 -8.50
N GLY A 245 -2.33 -13.46 -9.74
CA GLY A 245 -3.31 -12.47 -10.14
C GLY A 245 -3.99 -12.93 -11.41
N THR A 246 -4.90 -12.14 -11.96
CA THR A 246 -5.62 -12.47 -13.19
C THR A 246 -5.63 -11.32 -14.18
N ALA A 247 -5.82 -11.61 -15.44
CA ALA A 247 -5.96 -10.59 -16.49
C ALA A 247 -7.14 -9.65 -16.23
N PRO A 248 -8.35 -10.14 -15.85
CA PRO A 248 -9.48 -9.30 -15.47
C PRO A 248 -9.33 -8.60 -14.11
N ALA A 249 -8.27 -8.91 -13.34
CA ALA A 249 -8.00 -8.35 -12.01
C ALA A 249 -9.10 -8.64 -10.96
N ASP A 250 -9.84 -9.73 -11.14
CA ASP A 250 -10.93 -10.15 -10.25
C ASP A 250 -10.44 -10.72 -8.92
N PHE A 251 -9.21 -11.25 -8.88
CA PHE A 251 -8.50 -11.55 -7.63
C PHE A 251 -6.98 -11.46 -7.76
N TYR A 252 -6.32 -11.36 -6.64
CA TYR A 252 -4.89 -11.58 -6.44
C TYR A 252 -4.66 -12.25 -5.10
N GLY A 253 -3.56 -12.97 -4.94
CA GLY A 253 -3.25 -13.61 -3.67
C GLY A 253 -2.10 -14.59 -3.74
N HIS A 254 -1.86 -15.28 -2.62
CA HIS A 254 -0.76 -16.21 -2.46
C HIS A 254 -1.05 -17.21 -1.33
N GLN A 255 -0.26 -18.27 -1.25
CA GLN A 255 -0.21 -19.12 -0.06
C GLN A 255 0.80 -18.54 0.94
N THR A 256 0.38 -18.37 2.19
CA THR A 256 1.26 -17.88 3.25
C THR A 256 2.25 -18.97 3.70
N PRO A 257 3.37 -18.64 4.36
CA PRO A 257 4.27 -19.64 4.94
C PRO A 257 3.58 -20.58 5.95
N HIS A 258 2.42 -20.18 6.49
CA HIS A 258 1.62 -20.97 7.44
C HIS A 258 0.58 -21.88 6.77
N GLY A 259 0.54 -21.91 5.43
CA GLY A 259 -0.32 -22.77 4.63
C GLY A 259 -1.66 -22.15 4.22
N SER A 260 -2.15 -21.12 4.89
CA SER A 260 -3.40 -20.45 4.51
C SER A 260 -3.24 -19.68 3.20
N PHE A 261 -4.29 -19.68 2.38
CA PHE A 261 -4.36 -18.77 1.23
C PHE A 261 -4.98 -17.43 1.62
N VAL A 262 -4.38 -16.35 1.18
CA VAL A 262 -4.93 -14.99 1.28
C VAL A 262 -5.22 -14.51 -0.12
N PHE A 263 -6.48 -14.17 -0.38
CA PHE A 263 -6.92 -13.60 -1.64
C PHE A 263 -7.67 -12.30 -1.41
N GLY A 264 -7.45 -11.34 -2.29
CA GLY A 264 -8.17 -10.07 -2.31
C GLY A 264 -8.44 -9.63 -3.74
N GLY A 265 -9.29 -8.64 -3.91
CA GLY A 265 -9.59 -8.10 -5.23
C GLY A 265 -10.92 -7.37 -5.29
N HIS A 266 -11.28 -6.99 -6.50
CA HIS A 266 -12.60 -6.45 -6.81
C HIS A 266 -13.60 -7.59 -6.95
N THR A 267 -14.68 -7.51 -6.19
CA THR A 267 -15.72 -8.54 -6.25
C THR A 267 -16.76 -8.25 -7.33
N GLY A 268 -16.71 -7.08 -7.95
CA GLY A 268 -17.72 -6.59 -8.90
C GLY A 268 -18.99 -6.07 -8.23
N MET A 269 -18.98 -6.00 -6.90
CA MET A 269 -20.13 -5.54 -6.10
C MET A 269 -19.98 -4.09 -5.62
N GLU A 270 -18.84 -3.46 -5.83
CA GLU A 270 -18.51 -2.12 -5.37
C GLU A 270 -19.57 -1.06 -5.73
N PRO A 271 -20.18 -1.07 -6.92
CA PRO A 271 -21.21 -0.11 -7.28
C PRO A 271 -22.50 -0.20 -6.44
N TYR A 272 -22.70 -1.33 -5.76
CA TYR A 272 -23.89 -1.56 -4.93
C TYR A 272 -23.73 -1.15 -3.47
N PHE A 273 -22.51 -0.80 -3.06
CA PHE A 273 -22.21 -0.36 -1.71
C PHE A 273 -22.20 1.17 -1.72
N GLY A 274 -23.19 1.79 -1.10
CA GLY A 274 -23.32 3.26 -0.99
C GLY A 274 -22.12 3.90 -0.28
N GLU A 275 -22.31 5.06 0.32
CA GLU A 275 -21.24 5.71 1.10
C GLU A 275 -20.80 4.81 2.26
N TYR A 276 -19.50 4.57 2.33
CA TYR A 276 -18.90 3.77 3.41
C TYR A 276 -18.76 4.59 4.68
N ALA A 277 -18.93 3.92 5.82
CA ALA A 277 -18.75 4.56 7.12
C ALA A 277 -17.36 5.21 7.24
N SER A 278 -17.34 6.40 7.83
CA SER A 278 -16.11 7.20 7.99
C SER A 278 -15.20 6.72 9.13
N ASP A 279 -15.68 5.79 9.95
CA ASP A 279 -15.02 5.30 11.18
C ASP A 279 -13.84 4.32 10.94
N GLY A 280 -13.46 4.08 9.69
CA GLY A 280 -12.36 3.19 9.32
C GLY A 280 -12.68 1.70 9.40
N LEU A 281 -13.85 1.32 9.89
CA LEU A 281 -14.35 -0.05 9.89
C LEU A 281 -15.31 -0.24 8.72
N ASN A 282 -14.83 -0.85 7.65
CA ASN A 282 -15.68 -1.22 6.53
C ASN A 282 -16.06 -2.68 6.70
N PRO A 283 -17.32 -3.00 6.99
CA PRO A 283 -17.75 -4.38 7.12
C PRO A 283 -17.67 -5.09 5.77
N SER A 284 -17.16 -6.32 5.77
CA SER A 284 -17.29 -7.21 4.61
C SER A 284 -18.75 -7.47 4.32
N GLN A 285 -19.11 -7.48 3.04
CA GLN A 285 -20.46 -7.77 2.63
C GLN A 285 -20.67 -9.30 2.53
N ALA A 286 -21.85 -9.77 2.91
CA ALA A 286 -22.16 -11.20 2.93
C ALA A 286 -22.04 -11.89 1.55
N ILE A 287 -22.18 -11.13 0.46
CA ILE A 287 -22.12 -11.64 -0.90
C ILE A 287 -20.70 -11.64 -1.49
N SER A 288 -19.79 -10.88 -0.94
CA SER A 288 -18.44 -10.69 -1.51
C SER A 288 -17.57 -11.93 -1.39
N ALA A 289 -17.64 -12.66 -0.27
CA ALA A 289 -16.87 -13.89 -0.10
C ALA A 289 -17.27 -14.99 -1.12
N PRO A 290 -18.54 -15.29 -1.37
CA PRO A 290 -18.95 -16.19 -2.45
C PRO A 290 -18.51 -15.74 -3.84
N THR A 291 -18.53 -14.44 -4.13
CA THR A 291 -18.12 -13.91 -5.43
C THR A 291 -16.61 -14.05 -5.62
N ALA A 292 -15.80 -13.68 -4.63
CA ALA A 292 -14.36 -13.89 -4.64
C ALA A 292 -13.98 -15.37 -4.75
N ALA A 293 -14.65 -16.25 -3.97
CA ALA A 293 -14.43 -17.69 -4.04
C ALA A 293 -14.70 -18.24 -5.44
N ARG A 294 -15.76 -17.79 -6.11
CA ARG A 294 -16.07 -18.20 -7.49
C ARG A 294 -14.97 -17.78 -8.45
N ALA A 295 -14.49 -16.53 -8.36
CA ALA A 295 -13.40 -16.03 -9.20
C ALA A 295 -12.12 -16.87 -9.00
N ILE A 296 -11.79 -17.20 -7.75
CA ILE A 296 -10.63 -18.02 -7.41
C ILE A 296 -10.78 -19.44 -7.99
N LEU A 297 -11.92 -20.10 -7.77
CA LEU A 297 -12.14 -21.47 -8.23
C LEU A 297 -12.12 -21.60 -9.76
N ASN A 298 -12.42 -20.55 -10.50
CA ASN A 298 -12.27 -20.54 -11.95
C ASN A 298 -10.83 -20.77 -12.41
N PHE A 299 -9.85 -20.31 -11.62
CA PHE A 299 -8.42 -20.44 -11.94
C PHE A 299 -7.71 -21.48 -11.09
N PHE A 300 -8.24 -21.75 -9.89
CA PHE A 300 -7.63 -22.65 -8.91
C PHE A 300 -8.68 -23.61 -8.30
N PRO A 301 -9.20 -24.56 -9.08
CA PRO A 301 -10.31 -25.43 -8.66
C PRO A 301 -9.93 -26.38 -7.52
N ARG A 302 -8.65 -26.59 -7.27
CA ARG A 302 -8.17 -27.45 -6.18
C ARG A 302 -8.64 -26.99 -4.81
N LEU A 303 -8.94 -25.72 -4.64
CA LEU A 303 -9.46 -25.15 -3.39
C LEU A 303 -10.95 -25.33 -3.16
N GLN A 304 -11.66 -26.12 -4.00
CA GLN A 304 -13.11 -26.26 -3.92
C GLN A 304 -13.63 -26.75 -2.56
N ASN A 305 -12.83 -27.51 -1.82
CA ASN A 305 -13.20 -28.07 -0.51
C ASN A 305 -12.55 -27.30 0.66
N THR A 306 -11.67 -26.34 0.39
CA THR A 306 -10.97 -25.55 1.40
C THR A 306 -11.93 -24.56 2.05
N LYS A 307 -11.93 -24.49 3.39
CA LYS A 307 -12.86 -23.64 4.13
C LYS A 307 -12.34 -22.22 4.24
N LEU A 308 -13.26 -21.26 4.13
CA LEU A 308 -12.98 -19.87 4.46
C LEU A 308 -13.04 -19.69 5.98
N VAL A 309 -11.97 -19.13 6.55
CA VAL A 309 -11.86 -18.89 7.99
C VAL A 309 -12.28 -17.47 8.33
N ARG A 310 -11.95 -16.49 7.47
CA ARG A 310 -12.24 -15.07 7.70
C ARG A 310 -12.37 -14.31 6.41
N THR A 311 -13.22 -13.28 6.44
CA THR A 311 -13.27 -12.20 5.46
C THR A 311 -13.01 -10.86 6.16
N TRP A 312 -12.47 -9.88 5.43
CA TRP A 312 -12.36 -8.49 5.89
C TRP A 312 -12.36 -7.55 4.70
N ALA A 313 -12.61 -6.29 4.98
CA ALA A 313 -12.58 -5.24 3.98
C ALA A 313 -11.62 -4.12 4.38
N GLY A 314 -11.07 -3.43 3.40
CA GLY A 314 -10.21 -2.28 3.56
C GLY A 314 -10.55 -1.16 2.59
N SER A 315 -10.47 0.08 3.05
CA SER A 315 -10.59 1.23 2.17
C SER A 315 -9.26 1.55 1.53
N MET A 316 -9.31 1.73 0.22
CA MET A 316 -8.20 2.20 -0.60
C MET A 316 -8.43 3.68 -0.95
N ASP A 317 -7.38 4.47 -0.90
CA ASP A 317 -7.31 5.86 -1.35
C ASP A 317 -6.95 5.89 -2.84
N GLU A 318 -7.95 5.75 -3.70
CA GLU A 318 -7.73 5.72 -5.14
C GLU A 318 -7.54 7.13 -5.69
N CYS A 319 -6.31 7.47 -6.09
CA CYS A 319 -6.01 8.73 -6.75
C CYS A 319 -6.59 8.76 -8.16
N ALA A 320 -7.02 9.93 -8.64
CA ALA A 320 -7.71 10.06 -9.92
C ALA A 320 -6.90 9.54 -11.11
N ASP A 321 -5.58 9.71 -11.08
CA ASP A 321 -4.64 9.23 -12.11
C ASP A 321 -3.95 7.90 -11.74
N LYS A 322 -4.36 7.27 -10.63
CA LYS A 322 -3.83 5.99 -10.11
C LYS A 322 -2.38 6.04 -9.62
N VAL A 323 -1.78 7.22 -9.45
CA VAL A 323 -0.40 7.39 -8.99
C VAL A 323 -0.39 8.16 -7.67
N PRO A 324 0.44 7.78 -6.69
CA PRO A 324 0.47 8.43 -5.38
C PRO A 324 0.93 9.89 -5.45
N VAL A 325 0.60 10.65 -4.42
CA VAL A 325 1.17 11.98 -4.18
C VAL A 325 2.21 11.87 -3.08
N MET A 326 3.43 12.29 -3.39
CA MET A 326 4.53 12.50 -2.44
C MET A 326 5.17 13.84 -2.77
N ASP A 327 4.83 14.88 -2.01
CA ASP A 327 5.19 16.24 -2.35
C ASP A 327 5.40 17.14 -1.12
N ARG A 328 5.98 18.29 -1.36
CA ARG A 328 6.16 19.38 -0.39
C ARG A 328 5.71 20.69 -1.00
N PRO A 329 4.43 21.05 -0.90
CA PRO A 329 3.85 22.24 -1.50
C PRO A 329 4.57 23.52 -1.06
N ALA A 330 5.05 24.31 -2.03
CA ALA A 330 5.75 25.56 -1.73
C ALA A 330 4.82 26.63 -1.14
N GLU A 331 3.53 26.62 -1.51
CA GLU A 331 2.51 27.56 -1.04
C GLU A 331 2.04 27.30 0.39
N VAL A 332 2.34 26.11 0.96
CA VAL A 332 2.08 25.79 2.36
C VAL A 332 3.39 25.38 3.04
N PRO A 333 4.29 26.34 3.35
CA PRO A 333 5.55 26.03 4.00
C PRO A 333 5.35 25.25 5.29
N GLY A 334 6.10 24.17 5.49
CA GLY A 334 5.97 23.26 6.63
C GLY A 334 5.08 22.07 6.39
N LEU A 335 4.40 21.96 5.23
CA LEU A 335 3.63 20.78 4.84
C LEU A 335 4.48 19.84 4.00
N SER A 336 4.27 18.52 4.22
CA SER A 336 4.63 17.45 3.30
C SER A 336 3.45 16.48 3.19
N ILE A 337 3.30 15.82 2.05
CA ILE A 337 2.14 15.00 1.71
C ILE A 337 2.60 13.62 1.25
N ALA A 338 1.90 12.58 1.72
CA ALA A 338 2.07 11.21 1.24
C ALA A 338 0.70 10.49 1.26
N CYS A 339 -0.03 10.48 0.14
CA CYS A 339 -1.36 9.85 0.06
C CYS A 339 -1.71 9.43 -1.37
N GLY A 340 -2.89 8.83 -1.56
CA GLY A 340 -3.37 8.41 -2.87
C GLY A 340 -2.62 7.21 -3.45
N PHE A 341 -2.15 6.29 -2.60
CA PHE A 341 -1.33 5.15 -3.02
C PHE A 341 -2.08 4.08 -3.82
N THR A 342 -3.36 4.24 -4.05
CA THR A 342 -4.18 3.45 -5.00
C THR A 342 -4.04 1.93 -4.83
N GLY A 343 -3.98 1.46 -3.55
CA GLY A 343 -3.78 0.04 -3.22
C GLY A 343 -2.35 -0.47 -3.46
N HIS A 344 -1.45 0.36 -3.92
CA HIS A 344 -0.07 -0.01 -4.28
C HIS A 344 0.97 0.29 -3.18
N GLY A 345 0.60 1.07 -2.16
CA GLY A 345 1.51 1.62 -1.16
C GLY A 345 2.32 0.59 -0.40
N PHE A 346 1.81 -0.63 -0.19
CA PHE A 346 2.53 -1.64 0.56
C PHE A 346 3.86 -2.04 -0.10
N GLY A 347 3.83 -2.39 -1.39
CA GLY A 347 5.03 -2.82 -2.11
C GLY A 347 6.12 -1.74 -2.23
N ILE A 348 5.71 -0.46 -2.26
CA ILE A 348 6.65 0.67 -2.37
C ILE A 348 6.97 1.31 -1.01
N ALA A 349 6.39 0.85 0.09
CA ALA A 349 6.52 1.50 1.41
C ALA A 349 7.97 1.72 1.85
N PRO A 350 8.92 0.78 1.67
CA PRO A 350 10.31 1.03 2.01
C PRO A 350 10.92 2.21 1.24
N ALA A 351 10.71 2.25 -0.09
CA ALA A 351 11.22 3.35 -0.93
C ALA A 351 10.50 4.66 -0.61
N ALA A 352 9.17 4.64 -0.47
CA ALA A 352 8.41 5.82 -0.10
C ALA A 352 8.88 6.41 1.24
N GLY A 353 9.10 5.57 2.26
CA GLY A 353 9.60 6.02 3.55
C GLY A 353 10.98 6.66 3.47
N LEU A 354 11.90 6.06 2.70
CA LEU A 354 13.23 6.60 2.45
C LEU A 354 13.15 7.96 1.75
N LEU A 355 12.44 8.05 0.63
CA LEU A 355 12.30 9.27 -0.18
C LEU A 355 11.60 10.39 0.59
N LEU A 356 10.59 10.07 1.40
CA LEU A 356 9.93 11.03 2.28
C LEU A 356 10.88 11.56 3.35
N SER A 357 11.79 10.71 3.87
CA SER A 357 12.82 11.18 4.81
C SER A 357 13.78 12.19 4.17
N GLU A 358 14.19 11.93 2.93
CA GLU A 358 15.02 12.88 2.15
C GLU A 358 14.24 14.17 1.84
N LEU A 359 13.03 14.06 1.32
CA LEU A 359 12.18 15.19 0.97
C LEU A 359 11.93 16.12 2.18
N VAL A 360 11.66 15.53 3.35
CA VAL A 360 11.35 16.30 4.58
C VAL A 360 12.59 16.91 5.17
N LEU A 361 13.68 16.17 5.32
CA LEU A 361 14.87 16.62 6.03
C LEU A 361 15.83 17.42 5.15
N ASP A 362 15.96 17.07 3.86
CA ASP A 362 16.89 17.72 2.93
C ASP A 362 16.18 18.70 1.96
N GLY A 363 14.84 18.71 1.98
CA GLY A 363 14.02 19.54 1.09
C GLY A 363 13.85 18.96 -0.33
N LYS A 364 14.50 17.85 -0.65
CA LYS A 364 14.39 17.13 -1.94
C LYS A 364 14.75 15.66 -1.77
N ALA A 365 14.11 14.79 -2.55
CA ALA A 365 14.54 13.43 -2.67
C ALA A 365 15.78 13.32 -3.58
N SER A 366 16.77 12.55 -3.17
CA SER A 366 18.06 12.37 -3.86
C SER A 366 18.23 10.99 -4.45
N THR A 367 17.60 9.98 -3.86
CA THR A 367 17.69 8.58 -4.32
C THR A 367 16.92 8.35 -5.62
N LEU A 368 15.69 8.87 -5.71
CA LEU A 368 14.86 8.84 -6.92
C LEU A 368 14.08 10.16 -7.03
N SER A 369 13.76 10.57 -8.26
CA SER A 369 12.95 11.77 -8.49
C SER A 369 11.52 11.58 -8.00
N LEU A 370 10.94 12.64 -7.40
CA LEU A 370 9.53 12.72 -7.02
C LEU A 370 8.72 13.68 -7.92
N GLU A 371 9.25 14.14 -9.04
CA GLU A 371 8.58 15.08 -9.95
C GLU A 371 7.22 14.57 -10.45
N GLU A 372 7.13 13.28 -10.77
CA GLU A 372 5.89 12.64 -11.24
C GLU A 372 4.84 12.48 -10.13
N PHE A 373 5.22 12.71 -8.86
CA PHE A 373 4.38 12.50 -7.68
C PHE A 373 3.90 13.80 -7.04
N ARG A 374 4.15 14.93 -7.69
CA ARG A 374 3.73 16.26 -7.22
C ARG A 374 2.20 16.37 -7.21
N TYR A 375 1.65 17.07 -6.23
CA TYR A 375 0.20 17.24 -6.10
C TYR A 375 -0.35 18.24 -7.14
N ASP A 376 0.45 19.22 -7.58
CA ASP A 376 0.07 20.25 -8.53
C ASP A 376 -0.18 19.74 -9.96
N ARG A 377 0.14 18.46 -10.25
CA ARG A 377 -0.25 17.79 -11.49
C ARG A 377 -1.78 17.70 -11.69
N PHE A 378 -2.55 17.93 -10.64
CA PHE A 378 -4.01 18.01 -10.69
C PHE A 378 -4.55 19.44 -10.83
N ALA A 379 -3.68 20.46 -10.83
CA ALA A 379 -4.11 21.82 -11.04
C ALA A 379 -4.72 21.97 -12.45
N PRO A 380 -5.81 22.70 -12.63
CA PRO A 380 -6.30 23.00 -13.97
C PRO A 380 -5.25 23.80 -14.73
N VAL A 381 -4.94 23.35 -15.95
CA VAL A 381 -4.04 24.03 -16.90
C VAL A 381 -4.65 25.37 -17.35
#